data_92f10e288b36fb458969579f8f86a497
#
_entry.id   92f10e288b36fb458969579f8f86a497
#
_cell.length_a   1.000
_cell.length_b   1.000
_cell.length_c   1.000
_cell.angle_alpha   90.00
_cell.angle_beta   90.00
_cell.angle_gamma   90.00
#
_symmetry.space_group_name_H-M   'P 1'
#
loop_
_entity.id
_entity.type
_entity.pdbx_description
1 polymer ?
#
loop_
_entity_poly.entity_id
_entity_poly.type
_entity_poly.pdbx_seq_one_letter_code
_entity_poly.pdbx_strand_id
1 'polypeptide(L)'
;TVDCEMVETNSAVYSWSAEESDFQQDNTTLPNPFNVPAPTLVPSEDLQTYNQQSVNVLIGTVSSTSIYARQFEVEAKLTTDTDYTSLGIGSGNKYTMVNVQPNSTYDIRARAINALGIKSAWTDETYTVQGTAVDPSDVTNFSVNIVGQQADLKWTAIPDGDLSHYIVRHSPLTTGATFNNSRTLVKKIARPANTITVPALTGTYSIKAVDKFGKVSQNENSSIALVDSIQGFNFADSATEHPTFAGSKTNVIVVDSKLQLDTTNLFDSVSGNFDDATGLFDGGLGNIAAVGTYDFANIIDLGAVYTGQAGSTIKVSQISHHTGTPASATTDVDLYVSSTQDDPAGTPTWTSYRPFVVGSYTARAFRFRAELTSTDNQETPAIEELVAEINLPTRSESDSDIQSGAGAKAITFTTPFKTLLAVSISVGDMQSGDYYGITSKSATGFTITFYNSGGTPVDRLFDYVATGF
;
A
#
# COMPACT_ATOMS: atom_id res chain seq x y z
N THR A 1 1.30 -106.18 6.37
CA THR A 1 0.00 -105.55 6.08
C THR A 1 0.00 -104.17 6.70
N VAL A 2 -0.05 -103.16 5.89
CA VAL A 2 -0.26 -101.76 6.30
C VAL A 2 -1.73 -101.50 6.13
N ASP A 3 -2.47 -101.36 7.25
CA ASP A 3 -3.85 -100.88 7.24
C ASP A 3 -3.88 -99.44 6.95
N CYS A 4 -4.41 -99.03 5.82
CA CYS A 4 -4.71 -97.67 5.47
C CYS A 4 -6.17 -97.41 5.82
N GLU A 5 -6.44 -96.67 6.90
CA GLU A 5 -7.75 -96.16 7.24
C GLU A 5 -7.99 -94.88 6.40
N MET A 6 -8.90 -94.97 5.43
CA MET A 6 -9.35 -93.78 4.70
C MET A 6 -10.47 -93.13 5.50
N VAL A 7 -10.16 -91.95 6.01
CA VAL A 7 -11.16 -91.04 6.61
C VAL A 7 -11.85 -90.36 5.46
N GLU A 8 -13.15 -90.53 5.33
CA GLU A 8 -14.00 -89.83 4.35
C GLU A 8 -14.01 -88.32 4.73
N THR A 9 -13.37 -87.56 3.89
CA THR A 9 -13.41 -86.08 4.07
C THR A 9 -14.76 -85.61 3.54
N ASN A 10 -15.49 -84.88 4.38
CA ASN A 10 -16.77 -84.29 4.04
C ASN A 10 -16.60 -83.38 2.81
N SER A 11 -17.42 -83.56 1.77
CA SER A 11 -17.42 -82.76 0.56
C SER A 11 -17.58 -81.27 0.81
N ALA A 12 -18.09 -80.89 1.97
CA ALA A 12 -18.18 -79.50 2.41
C ALA A 12 -16.82 -78.83 2.70
N VAL A 13 -15.72 -79.69 2.84
CA VAL A 13 -14.38 -79.12 3.03
C VAL A 13 -13.85 -78.48 1.73
N TYR A 14 -14.44 -78.88 0.61
CA TYR A 14 -14.05 -78.45 -0.76
C TYR A 14 -15.11 -77.47 -1.36
N SER A 15 -16.21 -77.16 -0.62
CA SER A 15 -17.15 -76.20 -1.10
C SER A 15 -16.71 -74.81 -0.64
N TRP A 16 -16.44 -73.94 -1.57
CA TRP A 16 -16.24 -72.53 -1.30
C TRP A 16 -17.52 -71.97 -0.66
N SER A 17 -17.42 -71.51 0.57
CA SER A 17 -18.53 -70.78 1.18
C SER A 17 -18.65 -69.41 0.48
N ALA A 18 -19.87 -68.96 0.34
CA ALA A 18 -20.15 -67.64 -0.24
C ALA A 18 -19.52 -66.46 0.57
N GLU A 19 -18.86 -66.80 1.69
CA GLU A 19 -18.14 -65.81 2.55
C GLU A 19 -16.64 -65.78 2.28
N GLU A 20 -16.07 -66.70 1.53
CA GLU A 20 -14.72 -66.55 0.99
C GLU A 20 -14.79 -65.56 -0.19
N SER A 21 -14.64 -64.29 0.14
CA SER A 21 -14.45 -63.29 -0.92
C SER A 21 -13.19 -63.63 -1.70
N ASP A 22 -13.38 -63.84 -3.00
CA ASP A 22 -12.29 -63.82 -3.95
C ASP A 22 -11.45 -62.62 -3.66
N PHE A 23 -10.18 -62.80 -3.30
CA PHE A 23 -9.27 -61.69 -3.08
C PHE A 23 -9.09 -61.05 -4.46
N GLN A 24 -9.97 -60.10 -4.77
CA GLN A 24 -9.76 -59.23 -5.91
C GLN A 24 -8.50 -58.46 -5.59
N GLN A 25 -7.42 -58.86 -6.15
CA GLN A 25 -6.26 -57.98 -6.24
C GLN A 25 -6.78 -56.68 -6.79
N ASP A 26 -6.73 -55.63 -5.94
CA ASP A 26 -6.89 -54.28 -6.41
C ASP A 26 -6.01 -54.14 -7.65
N ASN A 27 -6.63 -54.09 -8.80
CA ASN A 27 -5.95 -53.87 -10.04
C ASN A 27 -5.42 -52.44 -10.02
N THR A 28 -4.36 -52.23 -9.24
CA THR A 28 -3.56 -51.01 -9.31
C THR A 28 -2.94 -51.07 -10.70
N THR A 29 -3.67 -50.53 -11.66
CA THR A 29 -3.10 -50.21 -12.97
C THR A 29 -2.03 -49.15 -12.70
N LEU A 30 -0.81 -49.61 -12.46
CA LEU A 30 0.36 -48.76 -12.56
C LEU A 30 0.27 -48.04 -13.90
N PRO A 31 0.38 -46.71 -13.93
CA PRO A 31 0.35 -45.97 -15.17
C PRO A 31 1.34 -46.64 -16.15
N ASN A 32 0.92 -46.84 -17.40
CA ASN A 32 1.74 -47.48 -18.39
C ASN A 32 3.04 -46.66 -18.64
N PRO A 33 4.24 -47.20 -18.36
CA PRO A 33 5.49 -46.47 -18.54
C PRO A 33 5.78 -46.13 -20.01
N PHE A 34 5.09 -46.78 -20.95
CA PHE A 34 5.21 -46.49 -22.38
C PHE A 34 4.28 -45.35 -22.84
N ASN A 35 3.36 -44.90 -22.00
CA ASN A 35 2.49 -43.76 -22.27
C ASN A 35 2.98 -42.56 -21.47
N VAL A 36 3.76 -41.68 -22.10
CA VAL A 36 4.25 -40.44 -21.49
C VAL A 36 3.33 -39.30 -21.90
N PRO A 37 2.54 -38.72 -20.98
CA PRO A 37 1.72 -37.56 -21.28
C PRO A 37 2.56 -36.35 -21.71
N ALA A 38 2.02 -35.53 -22.62
CA ALA A 38 2.65 -34.27 -22.99
C ALA A 38 2.78 -33.35 -21.77
N PRO A 39 3.88 -32.63 -21.65
CA PRO A 39 4.08 -31.68 -20.52
C PRO A 39 3.21 -30.44 -20.70
N THR A 40 3.02 -29.69 -19.62
CA THR A 40 2.53 -28.31 -19.70
C THR A 40 3.71 -27.41 -20.02
N LEU A 41 3.53 -26.49 -20.96
CA LEU A 41 4.51 -25.48 -21.36
C LEU A 41 3.91 -24.10 -21.12
N VAL A 42 4.64 -23.23 -20.39
CA VAL A 42 4.25 -21.85 -20.13
C VAL A 42 5.39 -20.95 -20.59
N PRO A 43 5.25 -20.25 -21.73
CA PRO A 43 6.23 -19.29 -22.19
C PRO A 43 6.14 -18.00 -21.36
N SER A 44 7.28 -17.36 -21.20
CA SER A 44 7.42 -16.04 -20.57
C SER A 44 8.67 -15.34 -21.10
N GLU A 45 8.83 -14.08 -20.80
CA GLU A 45 10.04 -13.34 -21.17
C GLU A 45 10.72 -12.72 -19.94
N ASP A 46 12.00 -12.41 -20.09
CA ASP A 46 12.81 -11.72 -19.09
C ASP A 46 13.88 -10.85 -19.76
N LEU A 47 14.39 -9.87 -19.03
CA LEU A 47 15.53 -9.07 -19.43
C LEU A 47 16.75 -9.53 -18.64
N GLN A 48 17.77 -10.01 -19.33
CA GLN A 48 19.00 -10.46 -18.70
C GLN A 48 20.19 -9.63 -19.19
N THR A 49 21.17 -9.43 -18.32
CA THR A 49 22.39 -8.75 -18.69
C THR A 49 23.42 -9.78 -19.17
N TYR A 50 23.80 -9.69 -20.42
CA TYR A 50 24.84 -10.53 -21.04
C TYR A 50 25.97 -9.63 -21.55
N ASN A 51 27.18 -9.84 -21.09
CA ASN A 51 28.36 -9.02 -21.48
C ASN A 51 28.10 -7.50 -21.37
N GLN A 52 27.50 -7.06 -20.28
CA GLN A 52 27.15 -5.65 -20.03
C GLN A 52 26.06 -5.07 -20.97
N GLN A 53 25.41 -5.90 -21.76
CA GLN A 53 24.26 -5.53 -22.59
C GLN A 53 23.01 -6.21 -22.08
N SER A 54 21.90 -5.47 -22.05
CA SER A 54 20.58 -6.03 -21.75
C SER A 54 20.04 -6.73 -22.98
N VAL A 55 19.68 -8.00 -22.85
CA VAL A 55 19.09 -8.82 -23.92
C VAL A 55 17.75 -9.40 -23.48
N ASN A 56 16.79 -9.41 -24.38
CA ASN A 56 15.53 -10.08 -24.16
C ASN A 56 15.71 -11.59 -24.26
N VAL A 57 15.06 -12.31 -23.35
CA VAL A 57 15.15 -13.76 -23.23
C VAL A 57 13.75 -14.35 -23.19
N LEU A 58 13.46 -15.28 -24.11
CA LEU A 58 12.25 -16.11 -24.06
C LEU A 58 12.53 -17.33 -23.16
N ILE A 59 11.64 -17.56 -22.20
CA ILE A 59 11.75 -18.65 -21.23
C ILE A 59 10.57 -19.59 -21.41
N GLY A 60 10.83 -20.85 -21.72
CA GLY A 60 9.85 -21.93 -21.66
C GLY A 60 9.89 -22.62 -20.29
N THR A 61 8.85 -22.44 -19.48
CA THR A 61 8.71 -23.18 -18.22
C THR A 61 7.89 -24.43 -18.46
N VAL A 62 8.48 -25.61 -18.19
CA VAL A 62 7.84 -26.91 -18.42
C VAL A 62 7.53 -27.60 -17.11
N SER A 63 6.41 -28.31 -17.07
CA SER A 63 6.03 -29.18 -15.95
C SER A 63 5.29 -30.44 -16.46
N SER A 64 5.33 -31.49 -15.69
CA SER A 64 4.58 -32.72 -16.00
C SER A 64 3.98 -33.31 -14.73
N THR A 65 2.76 -33.77 -14.82
CA THR A 65 2.10 -34.58 -13.78
C THR A 65 2.49 -36.02 -13.79
N SER A 66 3.21 -36.50 -14.84
CA SER A 66 3.63 -37.88 -14.96
C SER A 66 4.82 -38.19 -14.05
N ILE A 67 4.69 -39.20 -13.22
CA ILE A 67 5.78 -39.73 -12.37
C ILE A 67 6.93 -40.31 -13.19
N TYR A 68 6.69 -40.61 -14.47
CA TYR A 68 7.70 -41.20 -15.37
C TYR A 68 8.49 -40.17 -16.17
N ALA A 69 8.04 -38.90 -16.23
CA ALA A 69 8.79 -37.84 -16.88
C ALA A 69 10.12 -37.61 -16.13
N ARG A 70 11.25 -37.69 -16.84
CA ARG A 70 12.59 -37.52 -16.27
C ARG A 70 13.32 -36.32 -16.86
N GLN A 71 13.07 -36.07 -18.11
CA GLN A 71 13.70 -35.00 -18.87
C GLN A 71 12.66 -34.33 -19.76
N PHE A 72 12.96 -33.13 -20.18
CA PHE A 72 12.19 -32.37 -21.17
C PHE A 72 13.12 -31.98 -22.31
N GLU A 73 12.59 -32.04 -23.52
CA GLU A 73 13.20 -31.51 -24.73
C GLU A 73 12.38 -30.29 -25.14
N VAL A 74 13.05 -29.15 -25.29
CA VAL A 74 12.40 -27.87 -25.60
C VAL A 74 13.08 -27.24 -26.81
N GLU A 75 12.28 -26.76 -27.75
CA GLU A 75 12.71 -26.11 -28.97
C GLU A 75 11.88 -24.84 -29.20
N ALA A 76 12.48 -23.83 -29.85
CA ALA A 76 11.77 -22.64 -30.25
C ALA A 76 12.26 -22.15 -31.62
N LYS A 77 11.42 -21.38 -32.30
CA LYS A 77 11.75 -20.70 -33.54
C LYS A 77 10.98 -19.39 -33.64
N LEU A 78 11.44 -18.48 -34.47
CA LEU A 78 10.58 -17.38 -34.93
C LEU A 78 9.43 -17.98 -35.75
N THR A 79 8.21 -17.50 -35.59
CA THR A 79 7.03 -18.05 -36.32
C THR A 79 7.21 -18.02 -37.85
N THR A 80 8.02 -17.06 -38.35
CA THR A 80 8.38 -16.95 -39.79
C THR A 80 9.43 -17.96 -40.24
N ASP A 81 10.15 -18.59 -39.31
CA ASP A 81 11.21 -19.55 -39.66
C ASP A 81 10.64 -20.95 -39.87
N THR A 82 11.33 -21.76 -40.70
CA THR A 82 10.94 -23.14 -40.95
C THR A 82 11.46 -24.09 -39.87
N ASP A 83 12.66 -23.86 -39.35
CA ASP A 83 13.39 -24.80 -38.51
C ASP A 83 13.39 -24.37 -37.05
N TYR A 84 13.17 -25.35 -36.16
CA TYR A 84 13.27 -25.16 -34.72
C TYR A 84 14.72 -25.16 -34.23
N THR A 85 15.04 -24.29 -33.33
CA THR A 85 16.32 -24.27 -32.60
C THR A 85 16.12 -24.98 -31.27
N SER A 86 16.98 -25.94 -30.95
CA SER A 86 16.94 -26.64 -29.67
C SER A 86 17.40 -25.72 -28.55
N LEU A 87 16.56 -25.59 -27.49
CA LEU A 87 16.91 -24.93 -26.26
C LEU A 87 17.55 -25.86 -25.24
N GLY A 88 17.53 -27.15 -25.51
CA GLY A 88 18.20 -28.20 -24.74
C GLY A 88 17.30 -29.38 -24.37
N ILE A 89 17.97 -30.40 -23.82
CA ILE A 89 17.34 -31.59 -23.24
C ILE A 89 17.89 -31.73 -21.81
N GLY A 90 17.02 -31.85 -20.81
CA GLY A 90 17.45 -32.01 -19.45
C GLY A 90 16.31 -32.23 -18.46
N SER A 91 16.65 -32.38 -17.18
CA SER A 91 15.70 -32.53 -16.07
C SER A 91 15.27 -31.20 -15.46
N GLY A 92 15.80 -30.08 -15.94
CA GLY A 92 15.39 -28.74 -15.55
C GLY A 92 13.98 -28.43 -16.01
N ASN A 93 13.36 -27.44 -15.35
CA ASN A 93 12.02 -26.96 -15.68
C ASN A 93 12.00 -25.64 -16.45
N LYS A 94 13.16 -25.04 -16.73
CA LYS A 94 13.29 -23.78 -17.47
C LYS A 94 14.30 -23.91 -18.60
N TYR A 95 13.90 -23.48 -19.78
CA TYR A 95 14.70 -23.48 -21.00
C TYR A 95 14.64 -22.09 -21.62
N THR A 96 15.76 -21.54 -22.06
CA THR A 96 15.87 -20.15 -22.45
C THR A 96 16.40 -19.99 -23.88
N MET A 97 15.78 -19.08 -24.63
CA MET A 97 16.29 -18.56 -25.89
C MET A 97 16.72 -17.12 -25.67
N VAL A 98 18.00 -16.86 -25.81
CA VAL A 98 18.58 -15.51 -25.57
C VAL A 98 18.56 -14.68 -26.85
N ASN A 99 18.58 -13.35 -26.68
CA ASN A 99 18.62 -12.36 -27.76
C ASN A 99 17.41 -12.46 -28.70
N VAL A 100 16.22 -12.72 -28.14
CA VAL A 100 14.96 -12.65 -28.89
C VAL A 100 14.58 -11.22 -29.19
N GLN A 101 13.92 -11.00 -30.33
CA GLN A 101 13.59 -9.66 -30.80
C GLN A 101 12.24 -9.19 -30.26
N PRO A 102 12.16 -7.96 -29.74
CA PRO A 102 10.87 -7.36 -29.36
C PRO A 102 9.90 -7.29 -30.55
N ASN A 103 8.60 -7.36 -30.25
CA ASN A 103 7.51 -7.41 -31.24
C ASN A 103 7.57 -8.58 -32.23
N SER A 104 8.34 -9.62 -31.91
CA SER A 104 8.42 -10.83 -32.73
C SER A 104 7.74 -11.98 -32.04
N THR A 105 7.01 -12.78 -32.82
CA THR A 105 6.30 -13.94 -32.33
C THR A 105 7.14 -15.21 -32.54
N TYR A 106 7.24 -15.98 -31.48
CA TYR A 106 7.98 -17.25 -31.44
C TYR A 106 7.05 -18.41 -31.19
N ASP A 107 7.24 -19.49 -31.95
CA ASP A 107 6.67 -20.80 -31.64
C ASP A 107 7.65 -21.53 -30.72
N ILE A 108 7.17 -22.02 -29.60
CA ILE A 108 7.94 -22.80 -28.63
C ILE A 108 7.22 -24.10 -28.38
N ARG A 109 7.96 -25.22 -28.33
CA ARG A 109 7.38 -26.54 -28.08
C ARG A 109 8.19 -27.34 -27.09
N ALA A 110 7.51 -28.19 -26.34
CA ALA A 110 8.12 -29.07 -25.36
C ALA A 110 7.55 -30.46 -25.40
N ARG A 111 8.38 -31.47 -25.12
CA ARG A 111 7.94 -32.84 -24.86
C ARG A 111 8.68 -33.46 -23.69
N ALA A 112 8.01 -34.36 -23.00
CA ALA A 112 8.59 -35.10 -21.89
C ALA A 112 9.30 -36.38 -22.41
N ILE A 113 10.36 -36.76 -21.71
CA ILE A 113 11.13 -37.98 -21.97
C ILE A 113 11.19 -38.79 -20.67
N ASN A 114 10.87 -40.09 -20.74
CA ASN A 114 10.97 -40.98 -19.59
C ASN A 114 12.36 -41.63 -19.46
N ALA A 115 12.55 -42.43 -18.41
CA ALA A 115 13.81 -43.14 -18.16
C ALA A 115 14.17 -44.19 -19.25
N LEU A 116 13.21 -44.60 -20.05
CA LEU A 116 13.41 -45.54 -21.16
C LEU A 116 13.69 -44.81 -22.49
N GLY A 117 13.77 -43.48 -22.49
CA GLY A 117 13.98 -42.68 -23.70
C GLY A 117 12.71 -42.47 -24.55
N ILE A 118 11.53 -42.89 -24.06
CA ILE A 118 10.27 -42.70 -24.78
C ILE A 118 9.82 -41.25 -24.64
N LYS A 119 9.49 -40.64 -25.78
CA LYS A 119 9.11 -39.25 -25.91
C LYS A 119 7.58 -39.12 -25.98
N SER A 120 7.02 -38.13 -25.31
CA SER A 120 5.61 -37.75 -25.45
C SER A 120 5.32 -37.06 -26.79
N ALA A 121 4.06 -36.77 -27.07
CA ALA A 121 3.69 -35.79 -28.06
C ALA A 121 4.25 -34.38 -27.66
N TRP A 122 4.40 -33.51 -28.64
CA TRP A 122 4.74 -32.12 -28.41
C TRP A 122 3.56 -31.36 -27.80
N THR A 123 3.85 -30.44 -26.91
CA THR A 123 2.98 -29.32 -26.55
C THR A 123 3.54 -28.09 -27.22
N ASP A 124 2.72 -27.44 -28.02
CA ASP A 124 3.09 -26.26 -28.80
C ASP A 124 2.41 -25.04 -28.17
N GLU A 125 3.17 -23.94 -28.03
CA GLU A 125 2.70 -22.65 -27.57
C GLU A 125 3.31 -21.55 -28.44
N THR A 126 2.61 -20.44 -28.55
CA THR A 126 3.06 -19.27 -29.30
C THR A 126 3.19 -18.09 -28.34
N TYR A 127 4.29 -17.35 -28.44
CA TYR A 127 4.55 -16.20 -27.57
C TYR A 127 5.09 -15.02 -28.36
N THR A 128 4.45 -13.85 -28.18
CA THR A 128 4.96 -12.60 -28.75
C THR A 128 5.81 -11.90 -27.69
N VAL A 129 7.10 -11.76 -27.99
CA VAL A 129 8.05 -11.05 -27.12
C VAL A 129 7.73 -9.57 -27.16
N GLN A 130 7.37 -9.02 -26.03
CA GLN A 130 7.02 -7.60 -25.88
C GLN A 130 8.26 -6.74 -25.63
N GLY A 131 9.17 -7.21 -24.79
CA GLY A 131 10.42 -6.54 -24.49
C GLY A 131 10.22 -5.10 -24.04
N THR A 132 11.20 -4.24 -24.32
CA THR A 132 11.13 -2.80 -24.02
C THR A 132 10.30 -1.98 -25.03
N ALA A 133 9.72 -2.61 -26.03
CA ALA A 133 9.01 -1.91 -27.11
C ALA A 133 7.52 -1.68 -26.82
N VAL A 134 6.90 -2.50 -26.00
CA VAL A 134 5.46 -2.46 -25.69
C VAL A 134 5.25 -2.07 -24.23
N ASP A 135 4.27 -1.22 -24.00
CA ASP A 135 3.86 -0.88 -22.64
C ASP A 135 3.00 -2.01 -22.06
N PRO A 136 3.03 -2.25 -20.73
CA PRO A 136 2.18 -3.27 -20.12
C PRO A 136 0.68 -2.97 -20.34
N SER A 137 -0.12 -4.02 -20.34
CA SER A 137 -1.58 -3.89 -20.48
C SER A 137 -2.17 -3.00 -19.39
N ASP A 138 -3.22 -2.25 -19.72
CA ASP A 138 -3.93 -1.41 -18.76
C ASP A 138 -4.64 -2.27 -17.72
N VAL A 139 -4.62 -1.82 -16.46
CA VAL A 139 -5.35 -2.46 -15.37
C VAL A 139 -6.85 -2.27 -15.57
N THR A 140 -7.64 -3.33 -15.36
CA THR A 140 -9.10 -3.29 -15.51
C THR A 140 -9.83 -3.64 -14.21
N ASN A 141 -11.11 -3.22 -14.10
CA ASN A 141 -11.98 -3.49 -12.96
C ASN A 141 -11.41 -3.04 -11.61
N PHE A 142 -10.71 -1.90 -11.61
CA PHE A 142 -10.22 -1.33 -10.36
C PHE A 142 -11.37 -0.76 -9.56
N SER A 143 -11.46 -1.16 -8.30
CA SER A 143 -12.52 -0.75 -7.38
C SER A 143 -11.96 -0.48 -5.98
N VAL A 144 -12.61 0.42 -5.27
CA VAL A 144 -12.31 0.79 -3.88
C VAL A 144 -13.54 0.54 -3.03
N ASN A 145 -13.38 -0.21 -1.95
CA ASN A 145 -14.43 -0.43 -0.96
C ASN A 145 -13.94 0.06 0.42
N ILE A 146 -14.71 0.96 1.04
CA ILE A 146 -14.36 1.50 2.36
C ILE A 146 -14.97 0.64 3.45
N VAL A 147 -14.11 0.15 4.37
CA VAL A 147 -14.50 -0.61 5.55
C VAL A 147 -13.88 0.03 6.78
N GLY A 148 -14.66 0.82 7.49
CA GLY A 148 -14.17 1.62 8.63
C GLY A 148 -13.12 2.63 8.18
N GLN A 149 -11.91 2.52 8.72
CA GLN A 149 -10.78 3.40 8.38
C GLN A 149 -9.84 2.81 7.32
N GLN A 150 -10.27 1.76 6.64
CA GLN A 150 -9.48 1.07 5.63
C GLN A 150 -10.19 1.12 4.28
N ALA A 151 -9.40 1.19 3.23
CA ALA A 151 -9.84 1.07 1.84
C ALA A 151 -9.29 -0.23 1.25
N ASP A 152 -10.18 -1.14 0.89
CA ASP A 152 -9.85 -2.36 0.19
C ASP A 152 -9.89 -2.10 -1.31
N LEU A 153 -8.72 -2.13 -1.92
CA LEU A 153 -8.52 -1.94 -3.35
C LEU A 153 -8.48 -3.31 -4.03
N LYS A 154 -9.18 -3.44 -5.17
CA LYS A 154 -9.25 -4.68 -5.94
C LYS A 154 -9.25 -4.38 -7.42
N TRP A 155 -8.60 -5.24 -8.21
CA TRP A 155 -8.51 -5.15 -9.67
C TRP A 155 -8.41 -6.52 -10.33
N THR A 156 -8.52 -6.56 -11.65
CA THR A 156 -8.20 -7.78 -12.41
C THR A 156 -6.70 -7.84 -12.67
N ALA A 157 -6.07 -8.95 -12.27
CA ALA A 157 -4.67 -9.18 -12.58
C ALA A 157 -4.46 -9.23 -14.10
N ILE A 158 -3.48 -8.49 -14.61
CA ILE A 158 -3.14 -8.55 -16.04
C ILE A 158 -2.30 -9.80 -16.33
N PRO A 159 -2.47 -10.41 -17.53
CA PRO A 159 -1.81 -11.66 -17.87
C PRO A 159 -0.36 -11.51 -18.31
N ASP A 160 0.16 -10.28 -18.41
CA ASP A 160 1.47 -9.97 -18.97
C ASP A 160 2.60 -10.72 -18.22
N GLY A 161 3.37 -11.51 -18.94
CA GLY A 161 4.44 -12.35 -18.38
C GLY A 161 5.59 -11.55 -17.79
N ASP A 162 5.82 -10.36 -18.29
CA ASP A 162 6.85 -9.40 -17.89
C ASP A 162 6.39 -8.39 -16.84
N LEU A 163 5.12 -8.43 -16.41
CA LEU A 163 4.63 -7.59 -15.33
C LEU A 163 5.52 -7.71 -14.09
N SER A 164 6.01 -6.58 -13.59
CA SER A 164 6.78 -6.48 -12.36
C SER A 164 5.89 -6.20 -11.15
N HIS A 165 5.12 -5.10 -11.20
CA HIS A 165 4.31 -4.65 -10.07
C HIS A 165 3.22 -3.66 -10.52
N TYR A 166 2.35 -3.30 -9.57
CA TYR A 166 1.39 -2.21 -9.73
C TYR A 166 1.80 -1.04 -8.83
N ILE A 167 1.45 0.17 -9.26
CA ILE A 167 1.59 1.41 -8.47
C ILE A 167 0.18 1.95 -8.24
N VAL A 168 -0.13 2.30 -6.99
CA VAL A 168 -1.37 2.99 -6.63
C VAL A 168 -1.04 4.41 -6.19
N ARG A 169 -1.74 5.37 -6.79
CA ARG A 169 -1.67 6.80 -6.44
C ARG A 169 -3.02 7.29 -5.93
N HIS A 170 -3.00 8.39 -5.18
CA HIS A 170 -4.18 9.00 -4.59
C HIS A 170 -4.15 10.52 -4.77
N SER A 171 -5.31 11.08 -5.11
CA SER A 171 -5.57 12.51 -5.11
C SER A 171 -6.80 12.80 -4.22
N PRO A 172 -6.81 13.87 -3.41
CA PRO A 172 -8.00 14.26 -2.65
C PRO A 172 -9.15 14.76 -3.53
N LEU A 173 -8.89 14.99 -4.81
CA LEU A 173 -9.91 15.41 -5.77
C LEU A 173 -10.85 14.25 -6.12
N THR A 174 -12.16 14.54 -6.20
CA THR A 174 -13.19 13.61 -6.70
C THR A 174 -13.48 13.80 -8.18
N THR A 175 -12.98 14.87 -8.77
CA THR A 175 -13.10 15.18 -10.20
C THR A 175 -11.82 15.78 -10.73
N GLY A 176 -11.42 15.44 -11.97
CA GLY A 176 -10.22 15.98 -12.59
C GLY A 176 -8.90 15.42 -12.03
N ALA A 177 -8.96 14.41 -11.17
CA ALA A 177 -7.77 13.68 -10.76
C ALA A 177 -7.24 12.84 -11.92
N THR A 178 -5.91 12.83 -12.07
CA THR A 178 -5.18 11.97 -13.02
C THR A 178 -4.04 11.30 -12.28
N PHE A 179 -3.48 10.24 -12.85
CA PHE A 179 -2.32 9.56 -12.26
C PHE A 179 -1.16 10.53 -12.00
N ASN A 180 -0.93 11.46 -12.92
CA ASN A 180 0.19 12.40 -12.84
C ASN A 180 -0.03 13.52 -11.81
N ASN A 181 -1.28 13.93 -11.54
CA ASN A 181 -1.60 14.93 -10.50
C ASN A 181 -2.00 14.30 -9.15
N SER A 182 -1.53 13.10 -8.90
CA SER A 182 -1.75 12.34 -7.67
C SER A 182 -0.41 12.05 -7.00
N ARG A 183 -0.41 11.82 -5.69
CA ARG A 183 0.77 11.32 -4.96
C ARG A 183 0.77 9.80 -4.88
N THR A 184 1.93 9.20 -4.78
CA THR A 184 2.04 7.75 -4.64
C THR A 184 1.58 7.32 -3.24
N LEU A 185 0.59 6.44 -3.20
CA LEU A 185 0.09 5.82 -1.97
C LEU A 185 0.79 4.49 -1.71
N VAL A 186 0.97 3.67 -2.76
CA VAL A 186 1.71 2.42 -2.70
C VAL A 186 2.67 2.33 -3.87
N LYS A 187 3.97 2.34 -3.57
CA LYS A 187 5.04 2.38 -4.60
C LYS A 187 5.19 1.06 -5.36
N LYS A 188 4.88 -0.08 -4.73
CA LYS A 188 5.10 -1.38 -5.37
C LYS A 188 4.20 -2.46 -4.78
N ILE A 189 3.30 -2.99 -5.60
CA ILE A 189 2.48 -4.16 -5.28
C ILE A 189 2.89 -5.27 -6.25
N ALA A 190 3.64 -6.25 -5.72
CA ALA A 190 4.18 -7.33 -6.54
C ALA A 190 3.06 -8.27 -7.04
N ARG A 191 3.23 -8.81 -8.25
CA ARG A 191 2.38 -9.92 -8.72
C ARG A 191 2.60 -11.17 -7.84
N PRO A 192 1.63 -12.05 -7.66
CA PRO A 192 0.33 -12.11 -8.31
C PRO A 192 -0.79 -11.33 -7.59
N ALA A 193 -0.47 -10.38 -6.71
CA ALA A 193 -1.47 -9.64 -5.95
C ALA A 193 -2.43 -8.88 -6.88
N ASN A 194 -3.72 -8.96 -6.58
CA ASN A 194 -4.80 -8.24 -7.26
C ASN A 194 -5.71 -7.53 -6.25
N THR A 195 -5.25 -7.40 -5.02
CA THR A 195 -5.91 -6.68 -3.94
C THR A 195 -4.88 -6.16 -2.94
N ILE A 196 -5.21 -5.05 -2.28
CA ILE A 196 -4.43 -4.48 -1.18
C ILE A 196 -5.35 -3.64 -0.29
N THR A 197 -5.08 -3.64 1.00
CA THR A 197 -5.76 -2.76 1.96
C THR A 197 -4.83 -1.61 2.33
N VAL A 198 -5.33 -0.39 2.26
CA VAL A 198 -4.63 0.86 2.59
C VAL A 198 -5.49 1.71 3.53
N PRO A 199 -4.94 2.74 4.21
CA PRO A 199 -5.77 3.69 4.94
C PRO A 199 -6.82 4.35 4.05
N ALA A 200 -8.04 4.50 4.56
CA ALA A 200 -9.14 5.14 3.84
C ALA A 200 -8.89 6.65 3.71
N LEU A 201 -8.94 7.15 2.49
CA LEU A 201 -8.80 8.57 2.14
C LEU A 201 -9.94 8.98 1.21
N THR A 202 -10.54 10.13 1.44
CA THR A 202 -11.49 10.70 0.49
C THR A 202 -10.76 11.19 -0.75
N GLY A 203 -11.30 10.85 -1.94
CA GLY A 203 -10.74 11.28 -3.22
C GLY A 203 -10.68 10.16 -4.24
N THR A 204 -9.82 10.32 -5.22
CA THR A 204 -9.63 9.39 -6.33
C THR A 204 -8.38 8.54 -6.10
N TYR A 205 -8.56 7.25 -6.17
CA TYR A 205 -7.49 6.25 -6.25
C TYR A 205 -7.28 5.88 -7.70
N SER A 206 -6.04 5.80 -8.14
CA SER A 206 -5.67 5.40 -9.51
C SER A 206 -4.57 4.35 -9.47
N ILE A 207 -4.60 3.42 -10.42
CA ILE A 207 -3.67 2.31 -10.53
C ILE A 207 -3.10 2.22 -11.94
N LYS A 208 -1.82 1.92 -12.03
CA LYS A 208 -1.11 1.55 -13.26
C LYS A 208 -0.25 0.32 -13.06
N ALA A 209 0.00 -0.42 -14.12
CA ALA A 209 0.92 -1.54 -14.15
C ALA A 209 2.32 -1.08 -14.56
N VAL A 210 3.34 -1.76 -14.06
CA VAL A 210 4.76 -1.53 -14.40
C VAL A 210 5.40 -2.86 -14.76
N ASP A 211 6.06 -2.93 -15.90
CA ASP A 211 6.79 -4.10 -16.36
C ASP A 211 8.18 -4.24 -15.72
N LYS A 212 8.89 -5.28 -16.07
CA LYS A 212 10.27 -5.52 -15.60
C LYS A 212 11.29 -4.55 -16.19
N PHE A 213 10.92 -3.85 -17.26
CA PHE A 213 11.75 -2.89 -17.96
C PHE A 213 11.53 -1.46 -17.44
N GLY A 214 10.57 -1.28 -16.52
CA GLY A 214 10.21 0.02 -15.92
C GLY A 214 9.20 0.83 -16.73
N LYS A 215 8.62 0.25 -17.80
CA LYS A 215 7.53 0.90 -18.52
C LYS A 215 6.23 0.80 -17.76
N VAL A 216 5.41 1.81 -17.92
CA VAL A 216 4.15 1.98 -17.22
C VAL A 216 2.99 1.86 -18.23
N SER A 217 1.90 1.21 -17.84
CA SER A 217 0.70 1.08 -18.68
C SER A 217 0.22 2.45 -19.18
N GLN A 218 -0.31 2.48 -20.40
CA GLN A 218 -0.67 3.73 -21.06
C GLN A 218 -1.77 4.47 -20.31
N ASN A 219 -2.84 3.78 -19.95
CA ASN A 219 -3.97 4.38 -19.25
C ASN A 219 -4.00 3.95 -17.79
N GLU A 220 -4.43 4.89 -16.92
CA GLU A 220 -4.79 4.54 -15.55
C GLU A 220 -6.21 3.98 -15.49
N ASN A 221 -6.49 3.16 -14.48
CA ASN A 221 -7.83 2.90 -14.02
C ASN A 221 -8.03 3.58 -12.66
N SER A 222 -9.18 4.20 -12.46
CA SER A 222 -9.44 4.98 -11.25
C SER A 222 -10.79 4.68 -10.64
N SER A 223 -10.88 4.87 -9.32
CA SER A 223 -12.10 4.72 -8.53
C SER A 223 -12.16 5.79 -7.46
N ILE A 224 -13.33 6.36 -7.24
CA ILE A 224 -13.56 7.41 -6.24
C ILE A 224 -14.05 6.77 -4.96
N ALA A 225 -13.50 7.20 -3.83
CA ALA A 225 -13.99 6.87 -2.51
C ALA A 225 -14.36 8.14 -1.74
N LEU A 226 -15.47 8.07 -1.02
CA LEU A 226 -15.86 9.07 -0.03
C LEU A 226 -15.79 8.40 1.33
N VAL A 227 -14.98 8.96 2.21
CA VAL A 227 -14.87 8.49 3.57
C VAL A 227 -15.72 9.40 4.44
N ASP A 228 -16.71 8.82 5.06
CA ASP A 228 -17.50 9.56 6.06
C ASP A 228 -16.59 9.97 7.22
N SER A 229 -16.91 11.11 7.86
CA SER A 229 -16.20 11.55 9.06
C SER A 229 -16.14 10.40 10.06
N ILE A 230 -14.95 10.13 10.62
CA ILE A 230 -14.75 9.03 11.56
C ILE A 230 -15.67 9.25 12.77
N GLN A 231 -16.72 8.43 12.89
CA GLN A 231 -17.62 8.54 14.01
C GLN A 231 -16.86 8.35 15.34
N GLY A 232 -17.09 9.23 16.29
CA GLY A 232 -16.45 9.18 17.61
C GLY A 232 -15.10 9.87 17.70
N PHE A 233 -14.62 10.50 16.62
CA PHE A 233 -13.43 11.36 16.65
C PHE A 233 -13.83 12.82 16.44
N ASN A 234 -13.10 13.70 17.10
CA ASN A 234 -13.30 15.12 17.04
C ASN A 234 -12.02 15.80 16.53
N PHE A 235 -12.18 16.81 15.69
CA PHE A 235 -11.06 17.61 15.24
C PHE A 235 -10.40 18.29 16.47
N ALA A 236 -9.12 18.02 16.65
CA ALA A 236 -8.35 18.57 17.76
C ALA A 236 -7.46 19.74 17.34
N ASP A 237 -6.71 19.57 16.25
CA ASP A 237 -5.79 20.60 15.75
C ASP A 237 -5.29 20.25 14.34
N SER A 238 -4.78 21.25 13.60
CA SER A 238 -4.16 21.07 12.28
C SER A 238 -3.02 22.04 12.02
N ALA A 239 -2.09 21.61 11.17
CA ALA A 239 -1.08 22.45 10.57
C ALA A 239 -1.38 22.63 9.08
N THR A 240 -1.76 23.83 8.69
CA THR A 240 -2.05 24.22 7.31
C THR A 240 -0.93 25.10 6.79
N GLU A 241 -0.27 24.70 5.71
CA GLU A 241 0.92 25.37 5.19
C GLU A 241 0.68 26.18 3.92
N HIS A 242 -0.35 25.78 3.14
CA HIS A 242 -0.74 26.54 1.94
C HIS A 242 -1.55 27.80 2.30
N PRO A 243 -1.55 28.83 1.46
CA PRO A 243 -0.79 29.02 0.23
C PRO A 243 0.61 29.62 0.45
N THR A 244 0.97 29.95 1.66
CA THR A 244 2.17 30.75 1.97
C THR A 244 3.43 29.92 2.09
N PHE A 245 3.32 28.66 2.54
CA PHE A 245 4.45 27.76 2.77
C PHE A 245 5.60 28.46 3.51
N ALA A 246 5.29 28.97 4.72
CA ALA A 246 6.20 29.81 5.51
C ALA A 246 7.35 29.03 6.17
N GLY A 247 7.34 27.71 6.11
CA GLY A 247 8.33 26.82 6.72
C GLY A 247 9.70 26.83 6.05
N SER A 248 10.61 26.01 6.59
CA SER A 248 11.98 25.91 6.10
C SER A 248 12.05 25.12 4.79
N LYS A 249 12.80 25.64 3.82
CA LYS A 249 12.89 25.14 2.47
C LYS A 249 14.33 24.69 2.14
N THR A 250 14.47 23.51 1.56
CA THR A 250 15.75 23.05 0.98
C THR A 250 15.47 22.51 -0.41
N ASN A 251 16.03 23.13 -1.43
CA ASN A 251 15.80 22.82 -2.85
C ASN A 251 14.32 22.86 -3.26
N VAL A 252 13.54 23.68 -2.59
CA VAL A 252 12.13 23.94 -2.94
C VAL A 252 11.86 25.43 -2.90
N ILE A 253 10.95 25.88 -3.77
CA ILE A 253 10.55 27.27 -3.93
C ILE A 253 9.01 27.38 -3.97
N VAL A 254 8.48 28.53 -3.64
CA VAL A 254 7.06 28.85 -3.81
C VAL A 254 6.87 29.72 -5.05
N VAL A 255 6.12 29.20 -6.02
CA VAL A 255 5.77 29.90 -7.26
C VAL A 255 4.26 29.83 -7.41
N ASP A 256 3.61 30.95 -7.66
CA ASP A 256 2.15 31.06 -7.83
C ASP A 256 1.35 30.36 -6.71
N SER A 257 1.78 30.54 -5.47
CA SER A 257 1.18 29.92 -4.28
C SER A 257 1.26 28.39 -4.24
N LYS A 258 2.16 27.79 -4.99
CA LYS A 258 2.44 26.35 -5.01
C LYS A 258 3.88 26.09 -4.60
N LEU A 259 4.10 25.07 -3.79
CA LEU A 259 5.43 24.62 -3.41
C LEU A 259 5.96 23.63 -4.47
N GLN A 260 7.11 23.92 -5.03
CA GLN A 260 7.74 23.20 -6.13
C GLN A 260 9.20 22.90 -5.82
N LEU A 261 9.81 21.97 -6.53
CA LEU A 261 11.27 21.82 -6.55
C LEU A 261 11.91 23.06 -7.13
N ASP A 262 13.01 23.50 -6.52
CA ASP A 262 13.78 24.64 -6.99
C ASP A 262 14.61 24.26 -8.22
N THR A 263 14.94 25.27 -9.01
CA THR A 263 15.82 25.09 -10.17
C THR A 263 17.28 25.21 -9.73
N THR A 264 18.08 24.21 -10.05
CA THR A 264 19.54 24.25 -9.88
C THR A 264 20.17 24.84 -11.16
N ASN A 265 21.21 25.66 -11.01
CA ASN A 265 21.94 26.26 -12.13
C ASN A 265 21.16 27.31 -12.95
N LEU A 266 20.46 28.22 -12.25
CA LEU A 266 20.04 29.46 -12.93
C LEU A 266 21.24 30.21 -13.45
N PHE A 267 21.12 30.77 -14.66
CA PHE A 267 22.17 31.55 -15.32
C PHE A 267 22.76 32.67 -14.42
N ASP A 268 21.91 33.28 -13.59
CA ASP A 268 22.29 34.32 -12.61
C ASP A 268 23.13 33.80 -11.44
N SER A 269 23.21 32.49 -11.23
CA SER A 269 24.00 31.88 -10.14
C SER A 269 25.34 31.29 -10.62
N VAL A 270 25.64 31.37 -11.89
CA VAL A 270 26.91 30.87 -12.45
C VAL A 270 28.02 31.90 -12.17
N SER A 271 28.91 31.58 -11.24
CA SER A 271 30.13 32.35 -11.01
C SER A 271 31.21 31.86 -11.97
N GLY A 272 31.60 32.69 -12.93
CA GLY A 272 32.64 32.33 -13.92
C GLY A 272 32.47 33.01 -15.27
N ASN A 273 33.29 32.63 -16.28
CA ASN A 273 33.14 33.13 -17.62
C ASN A 273 31.94 32.43 -18.32
N PHE A 274 31.35 33.17 -19.24
CA PHE A 274 30.21 32.74 -20.06
C PHE A 274 30.43 31.41 -20.80
N ASP A 275 31.66 31.07 -21.11
CA ASP A 275 32.08 29.84 -21.79
C ASP A 275 32.09 28.60 -20.87
N ASP A 276 32.01 28.81 -19.54
CA ASP A 276 31.99 27.73 -18.55
C ASP A 276 30.55 27.32 -18.14
N ALA A 277 29.52 28.00 -18.66
CA ALA A 277 28.13 27.72 -18.38
C ALA A 277 27.66 26.46 -19.11
N THR A 278 27.48 25.39 -18.37
CA THR A 278 26.84 24.16 -18.86
C THR A 278 25.31 24.29 -18.74
N GLY A 279 24.65 24.80 -19.78
CA GLY A 279 23.19 24.93 -19.85
C GLY A 279 22.73 25.39 -21.22
N LEU A 280 21.47 25.16 -21.56
CA LEU A 280 20.88 25.62 -22.79
C LEU A 280 20.64 27.15 -22.75
N PHE A 281 21.09 27.87 -23.75
CA PHE A 281 21.00 29.32 -23.90
C PHE A 281 19.62 29.83 -24.32
N ASP A 282 18.69 28.93 -24.59
CA ASP A 282 17.39 29.18 -25.22
C ASP A 282 16.27 29.53 -24.24
N GLY A 283 16.60 29.94 -23.02
CA GLY A 283 15.59 30.18 -21.96
C GLY A 283 15.04 28.91 -21.36
N GLY A 284 15.69 27.78 -21.66
CA GLY A 284 15.41 26.51 -20.97
C GLY A 284 15.66 26.68 -19.47
N LEU A 285 14.70 26.34 -18.67
CA LEU A 285 14.79 26.33 -17.22
C LEU A 285 16.01 25.50 -16.82
N GLY A 286 16.77 26.00 -15.83
CA GLY A 286 17.82 25.20 -15.21
C GLY A 286 17.29 23.85 -14.75
N ASN A 287 18.16 22.86 -14.60
CA ASN A 287 17.77 21.55 -14.14
C ASN A 287 17.01 21.67 -12.81
N ILE A 288 15.81 21.10 -12.74
CA ILE A 288 15.02 21.00 -11.52
C ILE A 288 15.77 20.07 -10.56
N ALA A 289 15.79 20.42 -9.28
CA ALA A 289 16.38 19.57 -8.26
C ALA A 289 15.66 18.21 -8.21
N ALA A 290 16.43 17.11 -8.14
CA ALA A 290 15.84 15.78 -8.08
C ALA A 290 15.09 15.52 -6.76
N VAL A 291 15.51 16.20 -5.67
CA VAL A 291 14.93 16.07 -4.33
C VAL A 291 14.94 17.42 -3.64
N GLY A 292 13.84 17.75 -2.99
CA GLY A 292 13.73 18.91 -2.12
C GLY A 292 12.88 18.62 -0.91
N THR A 293 13.10 19.35 0.19
CA THR A 293 12.36 19.17 1.45
C THR A 293 11.77 20.47 1.95
N TYR A 294 10.60 20.36 2.57
CA TYR A 294 9.89 21.44 3.21
C TYR A 294 9.50 21.02 4.63
N ASP A 295 10.09 21.66 5.63
CA ASP A 295 9.66 21.51 7.02
C ASP A 295 8.50 22.47 7.29
N PHE A 296 7.41 21.98 7.85
CA PHE A 296 6.25 22.79 8.19
C PHE A 296 6.63 23.93 9.15
N ALA A 297 6.04 25.10 8.92
CA ALA A 297 6.16 26.21 9.83
C ALA A 297 5.47 25.96 11.16
N ASN A 298 4.35 25.24 11.10
CA ASN A 298 3.45 25.02 12.22
C ASN A 298 3.66 23.65 12.85
N ILE A 299 3.80 23.65 14.17
CA ILE A 299 3.81 22.44 15.00
C ILE A 299 2.39 22.25 15.55
N ILE A 300 1.85 21.05 15.49
CA ILE A 300 0.62 20.71 16.20
C ILE A 300 1.00 20.40 17.65
N ASP A 301 0.54 21.21 18.62
CA ASP A 301 0.67 20.94 20.06
C ASP A 301 -0.71 20.69 20.68
N LEU A 302 -0.94 19.49 21.12
CA LEU A 302 -2.19 19.10 21.77
C LEU A 302 -2.27 19.60 23.23
N GLY A 303 -1.14 20.10 23.81
CA GLY A 303 -1.05 20.59 25.17
C GLY A 303 -0.77 19.51 26.22
N ALA A 304 -1.10 18.25 25.92
CA ALA A 304 -0.78 17.07 26.72
C ALA A 304 -0.61 15.85 25.79
N VAL A 305 -0.15 14.73 26.36
CA VAL A 305 -0.01 13.48 25.59
C VAL A 305 -1.39 12.86 25.38
N TYR A 306 -1.77 12.71 24.11
CA TYR A 306 -3.01 12.04 23.71
C TYR A 306 -2.73 10.96 22.67
N THR A 307 -3.65 9.99 22.60
CA THR A 307 -3.71 9.03 21.48
C THR A 307 -4.83 9.49 20.55
N GLY A 308 -4.46 9.85 19.31
CA GLY A 308 -5.40 10.37 18.31
C GLY A 308 -5.13 9.79 16.94
N GLN A 309 -6.04 10.05 16.00
CA GLN A 309 -5.90 9.72 14.60
C GLN A 309 -5.26 10.89 13.85
N ALA A 310 -4.13 10.62 13.22
CA ALA A 310 -3.47 11.59 12.35
C ALA A 310 -3.91 11.39 10.91
N GLY A 311 -4.27 12.47 10.24
CA GLY A 311 -4.64 12.54 8.85
C GLY A 311 -3.82 13.58 8.08
N SER A 312 -3.88 13.55 6.76
CA SER A 312 -3.29 14.59 5.91
C SER A 312 -4.08 14.77 4.63
N THR A 313 -4.19 16.01 4.18
CA THR A 313 -4.66 16.37 2.84
C THR A 313 -3.51 16.97 2.07
N ILE A 314 -3.12 16.31 0.97
CA ILE A 314 -2.05 16.78 0.09
C ILE A 314 -2.60 16.78 -1.33
N LYS A 315 -2.80 17.97 -1.89
CA LYS A 315 -3.21 18.17 -3.27
C LYS A 315 -1.98 18.53 -4.10
N VAL A 316 -1.69 17.73 -5.09
CA VAL A 316 -0.50 17.87 -5.94
C VAL A 316 -0.94 18.01 -7.39
N SER A 317 -0.24 18.84 -8.14
CA SER A 317 -0.24 18.85 -9.61
C SER A 317 1.19 18.60 -10.09
N GLN A 318 1.34 18.26 -11.36
CA GLN A 318 2.65 18.14 -12.00
C GLN A 318 2.80 19.31 -12.97
N ILE A 319 3.93 20.00 -12.88
CA ILE A 319 4.32 21.04 -13.84
C ILE A 319 5.41 20.45 -14.72
N SER A 320 5.14 20.44 -16.02
CA SER A 320 6.07 19.96 -17.05
C SER A 320 6.55 21.12 -17.89
N HIS A 321 7.86 21.18 -18.12
CA HIS A 321 8.51 22.12 -19.03
C HIS A 321 8.88 21.47 -20.36
N HIS A 322 8.48 20.21 -20.56
CA HIS A 322 8.62 19.53 -21.84
C HIS A 322 7.65 20.07 -22.88
N THR A 323 8.10 20.10 -24.14
CA THR A 323 7.20 20.24 -25.30
C THR A 323 6.52 18.91 -25.57
N GLY A 324 5.45 18.62 -24.86
CA GLY A 324 4.69 17.37 -25.00
C GLY A 324 4.07 16.88 -23.69
N THR A 325 3.26 15.86 -23.78
CA THR A 325 2.66 15.22 -22.58
C THR A 325 3.68 14.21 -22.02
N PRO A 326 4.05 14.30 -20.74
CA PRO A 326 4.94 13.31 -20.14
C PRO A 326 4.33 11.92 -20.19
N ALA A 327 5.11 10.93 -20.55
CA ALA A 327 4.65 9.55 -20.74
C ALA A 327 4.33 8.83 -19.40
N SER A 328 4.88 9.31 -18.29
CA SER A 328 4.73 8.67 -16.97
C SER A 328 4.83 9.70 -15.85
N ALA A 329 4.32 9.33 -14.66
CA ALA A 329 4.50 10.14 -13.48
C ALA A 329 5.96 10.06 -13.00
N THR A 330 6.69 11.13 -13.24
CA THR A 330 8.09 11.28 -12.86
C THR A 330 8.24 11.95 -11.49
N THR A 331 7.17 12.53 -10.96
CA THR A 331 7.16 13.31 -9.74
C THR A 331 6.37 12.63 -8.62
N ASP A 332 6.83 12.85 -7.36
CA ASP A 332 6.13 12.34 -6.17
C ASP A 332 6.29 13.29 -4.98
N VAL A 333 5.40 13.13 -3.98
CA VAL A 333 5.43 13.85 -2.72
C VAL A 333 5.21 12.87 -1.58
N ASP A 334 6.21 12.73 -0.72
CA ASP A 334 6.12 11.96 0.52
C ASP A 334 5.98 12.89 1.73
N LEU A 335 5.17 12.52 2.71
CA LEU A 335 5.05 13.21 3.98
C LEU A 335 5.75 12.41 5.07
N TYR A 336 6.47 13.10 5.93
CA TYR A 336 7.15 12.53 7.10
C TYR A 336 6.62 13.19 8.37
N VAL A 337 6.63 12.44 9.46
CA VAL A 337 6.23 12.89 10.79
C VAL A 337 7.32 12.63 11.81
N SER A 338 7.49 13.58 12.73
CA SER A 338 8.28 13.44 13.94
C SER A 338 7.42 13.92 15.11
N SER A 339 7.47 13.23 16.23
CA SER A 339 6.61 13.49 17.38
C SER A 339 7.41 13.58 18.68
N THR A 340 6.84 14.24 19.68
CA THR A 340 7.40 14.33 21.03
C THR A 340 6.30 14.20 22.08
N GLN A 341 6.66 13.70 23.26
CA GLN A 341 5.81 13.73 24.45
C GLN A 341 6.09 14.95 25.32
N ASP A 342 7.19 15.66 25.04
CA ASP A 342 7.62 16.84 25.77
C ASP A 342 6.87 18.08 25.31
N ASP A 343 6.97 19.16 26.11
CA ASP A 343 6.50 20.50 25.74
C ASP A 343 7.33 21.06 24.57
N PRO A 344 6.74 21.34 23.40
CA PRO A 344 7.50 21.84 22.26
C PRO A 344 8.05 23.25 22.49
N ALA A 345 7.53 24.02 23.46
CA ALA A 345 8.05 25.32 23.83
C ALA A 345 9.32 25.26 24.71
N GLY A 346 9.64 24.07 25.27
CA GLY A 346 10.82 23.85 26.08
C GLY A 346 12.01 23.34 25.26
N THR A 347 12.68 22.29 25.77
CA THR A 347 13.75 21.56 25.09
C THR A 347 13.30 20.13 24.76
N PRO A 348 12.37 19.97 23.81
CA PRO A 348 11.75 18.67 23.54
C PRO A 348 12.71 17.70 22.87
N THR A 349 12.58 16.42 23.21
CA THR A 349 13.22 15.32 22.51
C THR A 349 12.30 14.82 21.40
N TRP A 350 12.63 15.13 20.16
CA TRP A 350 11.87 14.70 18.99
C TRP A 350 12.32 13.33 18.51
N THR A 351 11.38 12.49 18.09
CA THR A 351 11.71 11.28 17.33
C THR A 351 12.32 11.66 15.97
N SER A 352 13.09 10.75 15.36
CA SER A 352 13.51 10.94 13.98
C SER A 352 12.29 11.02 13.06
N TYR A 353 12.42 11.76 11.96
CA TYR A 353 11.41 11.76 10.90
C TYR A 353 11.21 10.35 10.34
N ARG A 354 9.96 9.93 10.21
CA ARG A 354 9.56 8.65 9.61
C ARG A 354 8.44 8.89 8.60
N PRO A 355 8.29 8.04 7.58
CA PRO A 355 7.18 8.17 6.65
C PRO A 355 5.85 8.27 7.39
N PHE A 356 5.05 9.24 7.01
CA PHE A 356 3.74 9.44 7.60
C PHE A 356 2.74 8.42 7.04
N VAL A 357 2.03 7.77 7.93
CA VAL A 357 0.91 6.88 7.59
C VAL A 357 -0.31 7.38 8.35
N VAL A 358 -1.44 7.52 7.66
CA VAL A 358 -2.72 7.83 8.31
C VAL A 358 -3.04 6.73 9.33
N GLY A 359 -3.27 7.12 10.58
CA GLY A 359 -3.49 6.16 11.64
C GLY A 359 -3.33 6.74 13.05
N SER A 360 -3.25 5.86 14.03
CA SER A 360 -3.18 6.23 15.44
C SER A 360 -1.76 6.58 15.88
N TYR A 361 -1.63 7.71 16.58
CA TYR A 361 -0.38 8.20 17.15
C TYR A 361 -0.60 8.62 18.60
N THR A 362 0.41 8.38 19.45
CA THR A 362 0.41 8.81 20.85
C THR A 362 1.55 9.79 21.07
N ALA A 363 1.22 11.06 21.22
CA ALA A 363 2.20 12.14 21.47
C ALA A 363 1.51 13.40 22.00
N ARG A 364 2.30 14.35 22.51
CA ARG A 364 1.87 15.71 22.80
C ARG A 364 1.95 16.60 21.58
N ALA A 365 3.08 16.56 20.86
CA ALA A 365 3.25 17.44 19.71
C ALA A 365 3.82 16.71 18.49
N PHE A 366 3.52 17.28 17.32
CA PHE A 366 3.87 16.74 16.00
C PHE A 366 4.47 17.84 15.13
N ARG A 367 5.51 17.49 14.38
CA ARG A 367 6.05 18.28 13.29
C ARG A 367 6.12 17.44 12.03
N PHE A 368 5.97 18.08 10.88
CA PHE A 368 5.88 17.38 9.59
C PHE A 368 6.92 17.91 8.62
N ARG A 369 7.29 17.09 7.67
CA ARG A 369 8.16 17.40 6.55
C ARG A 369 7.58 16.82 5.27
N ALA A 370 7.44 17.63 4.24
CA ALA A 370 7.18 17.15 2.89
C ALA A 370 8.50 16.98 2.13
N GLU A 371 8.66 15.86 1.44
CA GLU A 371 9.76 15.60 0.51
C GLU A 371 9.18 15.54 -0.90
N LEU A 372 9.68 16.39 -1.77
CA LEU A 372 9.33 16.46 -3.17
C LEU A 372 10.43 15.77 -3.96
N THR A 373 10.04 14.91 -4.91
CA THR A 373 11.00 14.19 -5.75
C THR A 373 10.61 14.27 -7.21
N SER A 374 11.61 14.34 -8.10
CA SER A 374 11.44 14.17 -9.53
C SER A 374 12.56 13.29 -10.10
N THR A 375 12.19 12.39 -11.01
CA THR A 375 13.11 11.58 -11.80
C THR A 375 13.40 12.21 -13.16
N ASP A 376 12.76 13.33 -13.47
CA ASP A 376 12.95 14.12 -14.67
C ASP A 376 13.35 15.55 -14.30
N ASN A 377 14.43 16.04 -14.89
CA ASN A 377 14.99 17.36 -14.60
C ASN A 377 14.18 18.53 -15.21
N GLN A 378 13.12 18.25 -15.94
CA GLN A 378 12.20 19.23 -16.52
C GLN A 378 10.77 19.14 -15.93
N GLU A 379 10.58 18.32 -14.91
CA GLU A 379 9.28 18.14 -14.26
C GLU A 379 9.37 18.33 -12.75
N THR A 380 8.39 19.02 -12.18
CA THR A 380 8.31 19.25 -10.74
C THR A 380 6.91 18.91 -10.22
N PRO A 381 6.80 18.26 -9.03
CA PRO A 381 5.54 18.25 -8.32
C PRO A 381 5.25 19.66 -7.81
N ALA A 382 4.00 20.06 -7.86
CA ALA A 382 3.53 21.34 -7.32
C ALA A 382 2.46 21.08 -6.27
N ILE A 383 2.77 21.34 -5.01
CA ILE A 383 1.84 21.17 -3.90
C ILE A 383 0.94 22.41 -3.82
N GLU A 384 -0.36 22.21 -3.98
CA GLU A 384 -1.39 23.26 -3.91
C GLU A 384 -2.04 23.33 -2.54
N GLU A 385 -2.23 22.19 -1.89
CA GLU A 385 -2.73 22.08 -0.51
C GLU A 385 -1.82 21.16 0.29
N LEU A 386 -1.50 21.58 1.50
CA LEU A 386 -0.70 20.80 2.43
C LEU A 386 -1.25 21.02 3.83
N VAL A 387 -1.90 20.01 4.36
CA VAL A 387 -2.53 20.00 5.69
C VAL A 387 -2.18 18.70 6.38
N ALA A 388 -1.80 18.79 7.63
CA ALA A 388 -1.77 17.66 8.56
C ALA A 388 -2.75 17.95 9.70
N GLU A 389 -3.48 16.95 10.17
CA GLU A 389 -4.50 17.10 11.20
C GLU A 389 -4.43 15.96 12.22
N ILE A 390 -4.86 16.26 13.43
CA ILE A 390 -5.04 15.28 14.50
C ILE A 390 -6.48 15.34 15.01
N ASN A 391 -7.11 14.19 15.10
CA ASN A 391 -8.45 13.99 15.59
C ASN A 391 -8.41 13.12 16.86
N LEU A 392 -9.09 13.54 17.92
CA LEU A 392 -9.11 12.84 19.20
C LEU A 392 -10.44 12.10 19.40
N PRO A 393 -10.42 10.88 19.98
CA PRO A 393 -11.65 10.19 20.29
C PRO A 393 -12.42 10.88 21.41
N THR A 394 -13.75 10.83 21.35
CA THR A 394 -14.58 11.22 22.47
C THR A 394 -14.30 10.28 23.64
N ARG A 395 -14.07 10.84 24.82
CA ARG A 395 -13.90 10.10 26.07
C ARG A 395 -14.74 10.68 27.19
N SER A 396 -15.00 9.90 28.19
CA SER A 396 -15.66 10.32 29.42
C SER A 396 -14.78 9.99 30.63
N GLU A 397 -14.84 10.86 31.65
CA GLU A 397 -14.26 10.65 32.97
C GLU A 397 -15.35 10.86 33.99
N SER A 398 -15.45 9.97 34.95
CA SER A 398 -16.49 10.00 35.99
C SER A 398 -15.91 9.64 37.35
N ASP A 399 -16.49 10.18 38.37
CA ASP A 399 -16.26 9.76 39.76
C ASP A 399 -17.58 9.83 40.53
N SER A 400 -17.70 9.06 41.59
CA SER A 400 -18.93 8.90 42.39
C SER A 400 -18.68 9.04 43.88
N ASP A 401 -19.76 9.24 44.62
CA ASP A 401 -19.75 9.39 46.08
C ASP A 401 -18.85 10.51 46.60
N ILE A 402 -18.81 11.63 45.88
CA ILE A 402 -17.97 12.76 46.23
C ILE A 402 -18.69 13.66 47.23
N GLN A 403 -18.07 13.87 48.39
CA GLN A 403 -18.53 14.81 49.36
C GLN A 403 -18.09 16.24 48.95
N SER A 404 -19.07 17.14 48.77
CA SER A 404 -18.77 18.51 48.31
C SER A 404 -18.14 19.41 49.37
N GLY A 405 -18.47 19.14 50.65
CA GLY A 405 -18.21 20.09 51.72
C GLY A 405 -19.14 21.32 51.68
N ALA A 406 -19.12 22.11 52.72
CA ALA A 406 -19.92 23.34 52.78
C ALA A 406 -19.19 24.52 52.12
N GLY A 407 -18.83 24.41 50.83
CA GLY A 407 -18.11 25.40 50.08
C GLY A 407 -17.83 24.98 48.62
N ALA A 408 -16.93 25.71 47.97
CA ALA A 408 -16.53 25.43 46.61
C ALA A 408 -15.65 24.16 46.57
N LYS A 409 -16.07 23.13 45.86
CA LYS A 409 -15.35 21.88 45.64
C LYS A 409 -14.71 21.90 44.24
N ALA A 410 -13.40 21.88 44.22
CA ALA A 410 -12.66 21.72 42.97
C ALA A 410 -12.53 20.22 42.59
N ILE A 411 -12.85 19.91 41.38
CA ILE A 411 -12.64 18.60 40.74
C ILE A 411 -11.57 18.79 39.69
N THR A 412 -10.52 17.95 39.75
CA THR A 412 -9.44 17.91 38.78
C THR A 412 -9.53 16.59 38.03
N PHE A 413 -9.55 16.63 36.69
CA PHE A 413 -9.55 15.44 35.86
C PHE A 413 -8.21 14.73 35.92
N THR A 414 -8.22 13.40 35.91
CA THR A 414 -7.01 12.57 35.93
C THR A 414 -6.15 12.81 34.70
N THR A 415 -6.79 12.93 33.54
CA THR A 415 -6.16 13.35 32.30
C THR A 415 -6.92 14.56 31.76
N PRO A 416 -6.25 15.68 31.46
CA PRO A 416 -6.90 16.84 30.86
C PRO A 416 -7.61 16.46 29.56
N PHE A 417 -8.75 17.08 29.27
CA PHE A 417 -9.35 17.06 27.93
C PHE A 417 -8.64 18.09 27.05
N LYS A 418 -8.54 17.85 25.74
CA LYS A 418 -8.20 18.95 24.79
C LYS A 418 -9.35 19.95 24.75
N THR A 419 -10.57 19.43 24.70
CA THR A 419 -11.81 20.21 24.79
C THR A 419 -12.83 19.50 25.67
N LEU A 420 -13.27 20.17 26.73
CA LEU A 420 -14.35 19.68 27.58
C LEU A 420 -15.69 20.10 26.96
N LEU A 421 -16.53 19.11 26.60
CA LEU A 421 -17.85 19.33 26.00
C LEU A 421 -18.93 19.50 27.05
N ALA A 422 -19.04 18.59 28.00
CA ALA A 422 -20.09 18.58 28.99
C ALA A 422 -19.61 18.08 30.36
N VAL A 423 -20.27 18.53 31.41
CA VAL A 423 -20.22 17.95 32.75
C VAL A 423 -21.65 17.74 33.18
N SER A 424 -21.99 16.51 33.53
CA SER A 424 -23.27 16.11 34.08
C SER A 424 -23.08 15.79 35.55
N ILE A 425 -23.98 16.26 36.39
CA ILE A 425 -23.96 16.08 37.84
C ILE A 425 -25.22 15.30 38.26
N SER A 426 -25.03 14.28 39.06
CA SER A 426 -26.10 13.53 39.77
C SER A 426 -25.91 13.74 41.27
N VAL A 427 -26.95 14.06 41.99
CA VAL A 427 -26.86 14.38 43.41
C VAL A 427 -27.80 13.44 44.20
N GLY A 428 -27.25 12.72 45.19
CA GLY A 428 -27.96 11.69 45.92
C GLY A 428 -28.81 12.20 47.07
N ASP A 429 -28.45 13.31 47.68
CA ASP A 429 -29.01 13.80 48.96
C ASP A 429 -29.53 15.25 48.93
N MET A 430 -30.01 15.72 47.76
CA MET A 430 -30.67 17.03 47.62
C MET A 430 -31.88 17.20 48.52
N GLN A 431 -31.97 18.34 49.17
CA GLN A 431 -33.14 18.74 49.95
C GLN A 431 -34.04 19.65 49.10
N SER A 432 -35.27 19.83 49.53
CA SER A 432 -36.22 20.70 48.82
C SER A 432 -35.71 22.16 48.78
N GLY A 433 -35.57 22.69 47.56
CA GLY A 433 -35.10 24.07 47.32
C GLY A 433 -33.59 24.22 47.21
N ASP A 434 -32.82 23.10 47.34
CA ASP A 434 -31.37 23.15 47.07
C ASP A 434 -31.09 23.31 45.61
N TYR A 435 -29.95 23.95 45.30
CA TYR A 435 -29.45 24.10 43.95
C TYR A 435 -27.90 24.06 43.95
N TYR A 436 -27.28 23.95 42.78
CA TYR A 436 -25.84 24.03 42.65
C TYR A 436 -25.42 24.96 41.50
N GLY A 437 -24.22 25.46 41.61
CA GLY A 437 -23.56 26.23 40.56
C GLY A 437 -22.23 25.60 40.19
N ILE A 438 -21.96 25.48 38.89
CA ILE A 438 -20.66 25.08 38.36
C ILE A 438 -19.92 26.34 37.94
N THR A 439 -18.72 26.50 38.46
CA THR A 439 -17.80 27.62 38.13
C THR A 439 -16.48 27.06 37.66
N SER A 440 -15.64 27.88 37.01
CA SER A 440 -14.29 27.48 36.55
C SER A 440 -14.26 26.19 35.70
N LYS A 441 -15.28 25.98 34.87
CA LYS A 441 -15.30 24.83 33.93
C LYS A 441 -14.19 25.01 32.91
N SER A 442 -13.26 24.04 32.87
CA SER A 442 -12.08 24.02 32.00
C SER A 442 -11.74 22.64 31.54
N ALA A 443 -10.75 22.53 30.64
CA ALA A 443 -10.21 21.25 30.17
C ALA A 443 -9.58 20.39 31.30
N THR A 444 -9.16 21.00 32.39
CA THR A 444 -8.47 20.34 33.51
C THR A 444 -9.37 20.01 34.68
N GLY A 445 -10.60 20.52 34.70
CA GLY A 445 -11.53 20.30 35.80
C GLY A 445 -12.63 21.34 35.87
N PHE A 446 -13.38 21.31 36.98
CA PHE A 446 -14.44 22.27 37.27
C PHE A 446 -14.55 22.48 38.76
N THR A 447 -15.24 23.57 39.16
CA THR A 447 -15.57 23.84 40.56
C THR A 447 -17.08 23.85 40.70
N ILE A 448 -17.60 23.15 41.73
CA ILE A 448 -19.04 23.07 42.04
C ILE A 448 -19.28 23.52 43.47
N THR A 449 -20.41 24.19 43.67
CA THR A 449 -20.88 24.58 45.01
C THR A 449 -22.37 24.30 45.10
N PHE A 450 -22.77 23.66 46.18
CA PHE A 450 -24.20 23.40 46.50
C PHE A 450 -24.70 24.45 47.49
N TYR A 451 -25.92 24.85 47.32
CA TYR A 451 -26.57 25.88 48.16
C TYR A 451 -27.95 25.34 48.62
N ASN A 452 -28.33 25.71 49.83
CA ASN A 452 -29.72 25.52 50.30
C ASN A 452 -30.64 26.58 49.70
N SER A 453 -31.96 26.47 49.98
CA SER A 453 -32.96 27.41 49.51
C SER A 453 -32.73 28.86 49.95
N GLY A 454 -31.94 29.10 51.00
CA GLY A 454 -31.55 30.42 51.50
C GLY A 454 -30.24 30.94 50.88
N GLY A 455 -29.60 30.22 49.97
CA GLY A 455 -28.35 30.64 49.31
C GLY A 455 -27.10 30.39 50.15
N THR A 456 -27.20 29.62 51.26
CA THR A 456 -26.05 29.25 52.08
C THR A 456 -25.39 27.99 51.53
N PRO A 457 -24.06 27.96 51.40
CA PRO A 457 -23.36 26.75 50.95
C PRO A 457 -23.61 25.57 51.88
N VAL A 458 -23.89 24.40 51.32
CA VAL A 458 -24.19 23.15 52.02
C VAL A 458 -23.41 21.99 51.44
N ASP A 459 -23.19 21.02 52.30
CA ASP A 459 -22.52 19.76 51.88
C ASP A 459 -23.52 18.80 51.23
N ARG A 460 -23.17 18.23 50.06
CA ARG A 460 -23.98 17.27 49.32
C ARG A 460 -23.10 16.18 48.78
N LEU A 461 -23.67 14.97 48.69
CA LEU A 461 -23.06 13.80 48.02
C LEU A 461 -23.45 13.84 46.55
N PHE A 462 -22.44 13.81 45.65
CA PHE A 462 -22.69 13.89 44.21
C PHE A 462 -21.74 13.03 43.39
N ASP A 463 -22.19 12.68 42.21
CA ASP A 463 -21.44 12.02 41.16
C ASP A 463 -21.31 12.97 39.98
N TYR A 464 -20.26 12.80 39.17
CA TYR A 464 -20.15 13.51 37.90
C TYR A 464 -19.75 12.60 36.76
N VAL A 465 -20.14 12.99 35.56
CA VAL A 465 -19.61 12.48 34.28
C VAL A 465 -19.20 13.69 33.44
N ALA A 466 -17.91 13.78 33.17
CA ALA A 466 -17.35 14.77 32.25
C ALA A 466 -17.12 14.09 30.88
N THR A 467 -17.51 14.74 29.80
CA THR A 467 -17.34 14.25 28.43
C THR A 467 -16.61 15.29 27.61
N GLY A 468 -15.66 14.83 26.81
CA GLY A 468 -14.84 15.67 25.94
C GLY A 468 -13.92 14.85 25.05
N PHE A 469 -12.88 15.45 24.53
CA PHE A 469 -11.87 14.79 23.72
C PHE A 469 -10.48 15.35 23.98
#